data_6d7e504e20ad9b900dc379a18c1b9317
#
_entry.id   6d7e504e20ad9b900dc379a18c1b9317
#
_cell.length_a   1.000
_cell.length_b   1.000
_cell.length_c   1.000
_cell.angle_alpha   90.00
_cell.angle_beta   90.00
_cell.angle_gamma   90.00
#
_symmetry.space_group_name_H-M   'P 1'
#
loop_
_entity.id
_entity.type
_entity.pdbx_description
1 polymer ?
#
loop_
_entity_poly.entity_id
_entity_poly.type
_entity_poly.pdbx_seq_one_letter_code
_entity_poly.pdbx_strand_id
1 'polypeptide(L)'
;MCIRDRINTQTPTVGVYKPLKNIFMDSYVKKQREREGNKIYTTSYKGVKELLKGLIKKKVIIMASDQVPQDGMGEYAKFFNRDAYTTTLIPSLANKTSTPLIYIGLFSAPQDCLKIIIKESPKEISTQSMNSTMEEMISICPEDYSWEYKRFKRPPEGIDSPY
;
A
#
# COMPACT_ATOMS: atom_id res chain seq x y z
N MET A 1 -12.35 -11.19 -7.56
CA MET A 1 -12.32 -11.13 -6.07
C MET A 1 -10.92 -10.70 -5.65
N CYS A 2 -10.80 -9.62 -4.93
CA CYS A 2 -9.49 -9.02 -4.57
C CYS A 2 -8.82 -9.87 -3.47
N ILE A 3 -7.48 -9.98 -3.48
CA ILE A 3 -6.69 -10.62 -2.39
C ILE A 3 -7.11 -10.08 -1.02
N ARG A 4 -7.36 -8.77 -0.94
CA ARG A 4 -7.84 -8.10 0.25
C ARG A 4 -9.10 -8.74 0.81
N ASP A 5 -10.07 -9.12 -0.04
CA ASP A 5 -11.33 -9.68 0.42
C ASP A 5 -11.12 -11.05 1.07
N ARG A 6 -10.21 -11.87 0.56
CA ARG A 6 -9.87 -13.17 1.17
C ARG A 6 -9.16 -13.05 2.50
N ILE A 7 -8.23 -12.12 2.66
CA ILE A 7 -7.56 -11.87 3.94
C ILE A 7 -8.57 -11.38 4.97
N ASN A 8 -9.48 -10.52 4.56
CA ASN A 8 -10.51 -9.95 5.44
C ASN A 8 -11.48 -10.98 6.00
N THR A 9 -11.73 -12.09 5.31
CA THR A 9 -12.60 -13.17 5.81
C THR A 9 -11.98 -13.99 6.94
N GLN A 10 -10.65 -13.98 7.05
CA GLN A 10 -9.92 -14.76 8.07
C GLN A 10 -9.51 -13.90 9.27
N THR A 11 -9.18 -12.64 9.05
CA THR A 11 -8.68 -11.76 10.10
C THR A 11 -9.16 -10.32 9.86
N PRO A 12 -9.87 -9.70 10.83
CA PRO A 12 -10.29 -8.32 10.70
C PRO A 12 -9.11 -7.37 10.48
N THR A 13 -9.20 -6.55 9.44
CA THR A 13 -8.14 -5.65 9.03
C THR A 13 -8.46 -4.19 9.37
N VAL A 14 -7.42 -3.39 9.47
CA VAL A 14 -7.52 -1.94 9.56
C VAL A 14 -6.81 -1.33 8.36
N GLY A 15 -7.41 -0.33 7.74
CA GLY A 15 -6.81 0.34 6.60
C GLY A 15 -7.13 1.82 6.53
N VAL A 16 -6.43 2.52 5.64
CA VAL A 16 -6.75 3.90 5.30
C VAL A 16 -7.16 3.99 3.83
N TYR A 17 -7.97 4.97 3.52
CA TYR A 17 -8.39 5.25 2.15
C TYR A 17 -8.56 6.75 1.94
N LYS A 18 -8.46 7.18 0.69
CA LYS A 18 -8.81 8.53 0.28
C LYS A 18 -10.31 8.58 0.00
N PRO A 19 -11.08 9.45 0.65
CA PRO A 19 -12.51 9.60 0.38
C PRO A 19 -12.80 9.94 -1.07
N LEU A 20 -13.88 9.40 -1.59
CA LEU A 20 -14.37 9.73 -2.93
C LEU A 20 -15.10 11.08 -2.91
N LYS A 21 -15.06 11.81 -4.03
CA LYS A 21 -15.76 13.09 -4.16
C LYS A 21 -17.29 12.93 -4.06
N ASN A 22 -17.81 11.82 -4.58
CA ASN A 22 -19.25 11.51 -4.49
C ASN A 22 -19.55 10.83 -3.15
N ILE A 23 -20.31 11.52 -2.28
CA ILE A 23 -20.61 11.09 -0.91
C ILE A 23 -21.38 9.75 -0.88
N PHE A 24 -22.28 9.51 -1.82
CA PHE A 24 -23.05 8.26 -1.88
C PHE A 24 -22.13 7.08 -2.23
N MET A 25 -21.26 7.26 -3.23
CA MET A 25 -20.26 6.25 -3.60
C MET A 25 -19.25 6.02 -2.49
N ASP A 26 -18.83 7.07 -1.79
CA ASP A 26 -17.93 6.96 -0.64
C ASP A 26 -18.54 6.12 0.48
N SER A 27 -19.77 6.43 0.83
CA SER A 27 -20.55 5.68 1.84
C SER A 27 -20.70 4.20 1.46
N TYR A 28 -21.07 3.93 0.19
CA TYR A 28 -21.20 2.57 -0.33
C TYR A 28 -19.88 1.80 -0.25
N VAL A 29 -18.80 2.38 -0.78
CA VAL A 29 -17.47 1.75 -0.77
C VAL A 29 -16.98 1.51 0.66
N LYS A 30 -17.19 2.49 1.55
CA LYS A 30 -16.87 2.34 2.97
C LYS A 30 -17.60 1.16 3.58
N LYS A 31 -18.92 1.09 3.41
CA LYS A 31 -19.78 -0.01 3.91
C LYS A 31 -19.31 -1.37 3.39
N GLN A 32 -18.95 -1.48 2.10
CA GLN A 32 -18.43 -2.73 1.52
C GLN A 32 -17.10 -3.15 2.15
N ARG A 33 -16.23 -2.18 2.45
CA ARG A 33 -14.90 -2.44 3.01
C ARG A 33 -14.91 -2.72 4.51
N GLU A 34 -15.94 -2.27 5.24
CA GLU A 34 -16.08 -2.48 6.69
C GLU A 34 -16.85 -3.76 7.06
N ARG A 35 -17.11 -4.65 6.10
CA ARG A 35 -17.71 -5.96 6.38
C ARG A 35 -16.77 -6.82 7.23
N GLU A 36 -17.33 -7.80 7.93
CA GLU A 36 -16.61 -8.84 8.67
C GLU A 36 -15.65 -8.29 9.74
N GLY A 37 -16.01 -7.17 10.37
CA GLY A 37 -15.22 -6.57 11.44
C GLY A 37 -14.03 -5.71 10.98
N ASN A 38 -13.86 -5.53 9.67
CA ASN A 38 -12.85 -4.64 9.11
C ASN A 38 -13.17 -3.18 9.43
N LYS A 39 -12.13 -2.35 9.52
CA LYS A 39 -12.27 -0.91 9.72
C LYS A 39 -11.42 -0.14 8.72
N ILE A 40 -12.00 0.91 8.12
CA ILE A 40 -11.27 1.82 7.28
C ILE A 40 -11.42 3.25 7.78
N TYR A 41 -10.33 4.00 7.71
CA TYR A 41 -10.26 5.39 8.12
C TYR A 41 -9.78 6.27 6.97
N THR A 42 -10.08 7.54 7.02
CA THR A 42 -9.55 8.51 6.05
C THR A 42 -8.04 8.68 6.25
N THR A 43 -7.33 9.05 5.17
CA THR A 43 -5.90 9.38 5.19
C THR A 43 -5.71 10.73 5.91
N SER A 44 -5.76 10.70 7.23
CA SER A 44 -5.65 11.87 8.12
C SER A 44 -4.85 11.49 9.37
N TYR A 45 -4.42 12.47 10.15
CA TYR A 45 -3.75 12.22 11.43
C TYR A 45 -4.55 11.28 12.34
N LYS A 46 -5.88 11.45 12.39
CA LYS A 46 -6.77 10.56 13.15
C LYS A 46 -6.74 9.12 12.58
N GLY A 47 -6.76 8.97 11.27
CA GLY A 47 -6.65 7.65 10.62
C GLY A 47 -5.33 6.95 10.92
N VAL A 48 -4.21 7.67 10.85
CA VAL A 48 -2.89 7.12 11.21
C VAL A 48 -2.83 6.67 12.66
N LYS A 49 -3.43 7.43 13.58
CA LYS A 49 -3.53 7.03 15.00
C LYS A 49 -4.33 5.73 15.18
N GLU A 50 -5.37 5.53 14.40
CA GLU A 50 -6.16 4.29 14.46
C GLU A 50 -5.41 3.09 13.84
N LEU A 51 -4.57 3.31 12.81
CA LEU A 51 -3.64 2.26 12.33
C LEU A 51 -2.68 1.84 13.43
N LEU A 52 -2.03 2.80 14.09
CA LEU A 52 -1.10 2.52 15.19
C LEU A 52 -1.78 1.72 16.32
N LYS A 53 -2.99 2.14 16.72
CA LYS A 53 -3.78 1.38 17.72
C LYS A 53 -4.12 -0.03 17.22
N GLY A 54 -4.39 -0.18 15.92
CA GLY A 54 -4.63 -1.47 15.30
C GLY A 54 -3.43 -2.41 15.45
N LEU A 55 -2.22 -1.93 15.13
CA LEU A 55 -0.98 -2.70 15.28
C LEU A 55 -0.71 -3.10 16.73
N ILE A 56 -0.86 -2.17 17.67
CA ILE A 56 -0.71 -2.44 19.09
C ILE A 56 -1.69 -3.55 19.56
N LYS A 57 -2.89 -3.59 18.97
CA LYS A 57 -3.89 -4.64 19.21
C LYS A 57 -3.68 -5.89 18.33
N LYS A 58 -2.52 -6.05 17.71
CA LYS A 58 -2.16 -7.17 16.83
C LYS A 58 -3.11 -7.40 15.67
N LYS A 59 -3.73 -6.33 15.14
CA LYS A 59 -4.55 -6.39 13.92
C LYS A 59 -3.67 -6.30 12.68
N VAL A 60 -4.15 -6.89 11.59
CA VAL A 60 -3.52 -6.77 10.27
C VAL A 60 -3.84 -5.41 9.68
N ILE A 61 -2.83 -4.73 9.11
CA ILE A 61 -2.99 -3.51 8.32
C ILE A 61 -2.65 -3.81 6.87
N ILE A 62 -3.51 -3.36 5.96
CA ILE A 62 -3.28 -3.49 4.52
C ILE A 62 -3.17 -2.09 3.92
N MET A 63 -2.09 -1.85 3.21
CA MET A 63 -1.81 -0.57 2.52
C MET A 63 -1.25 -0.83 1.12
N ALA A 64 -1.58 0.05 0.18
CA ALA A 64 -0.93 0.09 -1.13
C ALA A 64 0.38 0.89 -0.98
N SER A 65 1.50 0.21 -1.19
CA SER A 65 2.84 0.77 -0.97
C SER A 65 3.34 1.63 -2.13
N ASP A 66 2.78 1.44 -3.31
CA ASP A 66 3.14 2.14 -4.56
C ASP A 66 2.43 3.48 -4.76
N GLN A 67 1.43 3.80 -3.95
CA GLN A 67 0.69 5.05 -4.08
C GLN A 67 1.50 6.25 -3.60
N VAL A 68 1.46 7.33 -4.41
CA VAL A 68 2.13 8.59 -4.10
C VAL A 68 1.37 9.29 -2.97
N PRO A 69 2.03 9.57 -1.82
CA PRO A 69 1.40 10.21 -0.67
C PRO A 69 1.12 11.70 -0.90
N GLN A 70 0.42 12.33 0.04
CA GLN A 70 0.25 13.78 0.08
C GLN A 70 1.59 14.47 0.39
N ASP A 71 1.67 15.78 0.09
CA ASP A 71 2.86 16.58 0.41
C ASP A 71 3.21 16.49 1.88
N GLY A 72 4.51 16.40 2.16
CA GLY A 72 5.03 16.26 3.52
C GLY A 72 4.85 14.87 4.16
N MET A 73 4.22 13.90 3.46
CA MET A 73 3.97 12.56 3.98
C MET A 73 4.81 11.46 3.29
N GLY A 74 5.87 11.86 2.65
CA GLY A 74 6.77 10.97 1.93
C GLY A 74 8.17 11.53 1.80
N GLU A 75 9.04 10.74 1.21
CA GLU A 75 10.40 11.10 0.83
C GLU A 75 10.72 10.52 -0.54
N TYR A 76 11.78 11.02 -1.16
CA TYR A 76 12.24 10.48 -2.43
C TYR A 76 13.09 9.23 -2.20
N ALA A 77 12.74 8.15 -2.88
CA ALA A 77 13.50 6.92 -2.94
C ALA A 77 13.47 6.40 -4.38
N LYS A 78 14.53 5.67 -4.79
CA LYS A 78 14.59 5.10 -6.13
C LYS A 78 13.51 4.05 -6.33
N PHE A 79 12.87 4.12 -7.50
CA PHE A 79 11.93 3.13 -8.01
C PHE A 79 12.18 2.98 -9.51
N PHE A 80 12.65 1.80 -9.94
CA PHE A 80 13.18 1.57 -11.29
C PHE A 80 14.18 2.64 -11.70
N ASN A 81 15.17 2.89 -10.84
CA ASN A 81 16.26 3.85 -11.01
C ASN A 81 15.82 5.33 -11.15
N ARG A 82 14.56 5.67 -10.90
CA ARG A 82 14.04 7.04 -10.90
C ARG A 82 13.59 7.44 -9.50
N ASP A 83 13.72 8.73 -9.19
CA ASP A 83 13.24 9.26 -7.91
C ASP A 83 11.71 9.25 -7.88
N ALA A 84 11.14 8.53 -6.94
CA ALA A 84 9.71 8.43 -6.72
C ALA A 84 9.36 8.90 -5.31
N TYR A 85 8.41 9.85 -5.21
CA TYR A 85 7.93 10.30 -3.91
C TYR A 85 7.14 9.18 -3.24
N THR A 86 7.71 8.62 -2.18
CA THR A 86 7.30 7.36 -1.55
C THR A 86 6.85 7.60 -0.12
N THR A 87 5.78 6.93 0.31
CA THR A 87 5.23 7.09 1.66
C THR A 87 6.20 6.62 2.74
N THR A 88 6.40 7.44 3.76
CA THR A 88 7.14 7.09 4.98
C THR A 88 6.27 6.41 6.03
N LEU A 89 4.94 6.38 5.83
CA LEU A 89 4.00 5.87 6.82
C LEU A 89 4.19 4.38 7.11
N ILE A 90 4.39 3.56 6.07
CA ILE A 90 4.53 2.11 6.21
C ILE A 90 5.80 1.75 6.99
N PRO A 91 7.00 2.20 6.57
CA PRO A 91 8.23 1.98 7.33
C PRO A 91 8.14 2.50 8.77
N SER A 92 7.60 3.72 8.95
CA SER A 92 7.47 4.33 10.28
C SER A 92 6.58 3.52 11.22
N LEU A 93 5.45 3.01 10.74
CA LEU A 93 4.56 2.16 11.54
C LEU A 93 5.23 0.83 11.90
N ALA A 94 5.83 0.16 10.91
CA ALA A 94 6.49 -1.12 11.11
C ALA A 94 7.63 -1.02 12.13
N ASN A 95 8.53 -0.04 11.96
CA ASN A 95 9.66 0.18 12.86
C ASN A 95 9.20 0.59 14.27
N LYS A 96 8.21 1.49 14.38
CA LYS A 96 7.71 1.96 15.68
C LYS A 96 7.05 0.87 16.51
N THR A 97 6.43 -0.11 15.85
CA THR A 97 5.70 -1.19 16.54
C THR A 97 6.42 -2.52 16.50
N SER A 98 7.60 -2.58 15.89
CA SER A 98 8.33 -3.83 15.61
C SER A 98 7.44 -4.88 14.93
N THR A 99 6.51 -4.44 14.08
CA THR A 99 5.58 -5.32 13.39
C THR A 99 6.21 -5.83 12.09
N PRO A 100 6.15 -7.15 11.83
CA PRO A 100 6.65 -7.68 10.56
C PRO A 100 5.87 -7.09 9.38
N LEU A 101 6.60 -6.77 8.31
CA LEU A 101 6.04 -6.29 7.05
C LEU A 101 6.15 -7.39 6.02
N ILE A 102 5.03 -7.68 5.36
CA ILE A 102 4.97 -8.62 4.25
C ILE A 102 4.39 -7.95 3.01
N TYR A 103 4.87 -8.33 1.85
CA TYR A 103 4.36 -7.90 0.55
C TYR A 103 3.55 -9.02 -0.06
N ILE A 104 2.44 -8.67 -0.68
CA ILE A 104 1.56 -9.63 -1.37
C ILE A 104 1.31 -9.12 -2.78
N GLY A 105 1.70 -9.90 -3.77
CA GLY A 105 1.42 -9.67 -5.18
C GLY A 105 0.50 -10.74 -5.76
N LEU A 106 -0.33 -10.35 -6.71
CA LEU A 106 -1.18 -11.25 -7.49
C LEU A 106 -0.70 -11.20 -8.94
N PHE A 107 -0.38 -12.34 -9.49
CA PHE A 107 0.23 -12.48 -10.81
C PHE A 107 -0.57 -13.44 -11.67
N SER A 108 -0.58 -13.17 -12.97
CA SER A 108 -1.11 -14.10 -13.97
C SER A 108 -0.28 -15.38 -14.01
N ALA A 109 -0.94 -16.49 -14.21
CA ALA A 109 -0.32 -17.80 -14.35
C ALA A 109 -0.97 -18.56 -15.52
N PRO A 110 -0.30 -19.59 -16.09
CA PRO A 110 -0.87 -20.38 -17.16
C PRO A 110 -2.26 -20.96 -16.83
N GLN A 111 -3.06 -21.24 -17.86
CA GLN A 111 -4.41 -21.82 -17.74
C GLN A 111 -5.41 -20.93 -17.01
N ASP A 112 -5.37 -19.62 -17.23
CA ASP A 112 -6.23 -18.61 -16.58
C ASP A 112 -6.21 -18.65 -15.03
N CYS A 113 -5.12 -19.17 -14.47
CA CYS A 113 -4.90 -19.21 -13.05
C CYS A 113 -4.27 -17.91 -12.53
N LEU A 114 -4.38 -17.69 -11.23
CA LEU A 114 -3.72 -16.58 -10.53
C LEU A 114 -2.76 -17.13 -9.48
N LYS A 115 -1.53 -16.59 -9.46
CA LYS A 115 -0.50 -16.93 -8.48
C LYS A 115 -0.39 -15.81 -7.45
N ILE A 116 -0.50 -16.16 -6.17
CA ILE A 116 -0.21 -15.22 -5.07
C ILE A 116 1.24 -15.44 -4.65
N ILE A 117 2.01 -14.36 -4.63
CA ILE A 117 3.38 -14.35 -4.11
C ILE A 117 3.37 -13.53 -2.82
N ILE A 118 3.91 -14.12 -1.76
CA ILE A 118 4.09 -13.49 -0.45
C ILE A 118 5.59 -13.39 -0.21
N LYS A 119 6.07 -12.18 0.12
CA LYS A 119 7.47 -11.91 0.40
C LYS A 119 7.60 -11.14 1.71
N GLU A 120 8.52 -11.56 2.55
CA GLU A 120 8.87 -10.83 3.77
C GLU A 120 9.73 -9.61 3.43
N SER A 121 9.58 -8.55 4.22
CA SER A 121 10.45 -7.38 4.14
C SER A 121 11.89 -7.74 4.54
N PRO A 122 12.90 -7.06 3.96
CA PRO A 122 14.24 -7.05 4.53
C PRO A 122 14.24 -6.63 5.99
N LYS A 123 15.30 -6.98 6.73
CA LYS A 123 15.43 -6.62 8.16
C LYS A 123 15.39 -5.10 8.37
N GLU A 124 16.01 -4.35 7.47
CA GLU A 124 15.98 -2.90 7.47
C GLU A 124 14.76 -2.43 6.66
N ILE A 125 13.77 -1.90 7.36
CA ILE A 125 12.54 -1.40 6.74
C ILE A 125 12.67 0.11 6.53
N SER A 126 12.85 0.50 5.27
CA SER A 126 12.94 1.89 4.81
C SER A 126 12.09 2.09 3.55
N THR A 127 11.90 3.32 3.12
CA THR A 127 11.24 3.62 1.84
C THR A 127 12.00 3.04 0.66
N GLN A 128 13.34 3.04 0.72
CA GLN A 128 14.16 2.46 -0.33
C GLN A 128 14.03 0.94 -0.37
N SER A 129 14.14 0.25 0.78
CA SER A 129 13.98 -1.21 0.82
C SER A 129 12.57 -1.64 0.41
N MET A 130 11.56 -0.81 0.72
CA MET A 130 10.19 -1.03 0.27
C MET A 130 10.07 -0.93 -1.25
N ASN A 131 10.63 0.10 -1.88
CA ASN A 131 10.63 0.24 -3.33
C ASN A 131 11.38 -0.91 -4.01
N SER A 132 12.58 -1.26 -3.52
CA SER A 132 13.38 -2.37 -4.08
C SER A 132 12.63 -3.71 -4.02
N THR A 133 11.94 -3.98 -2.91
CA THR A 133 11.11 -5.20 -2.80
C THR A 133 9.95 -5.20 -3.79
N MET A 134 9.31 -4.04 -4.01
CA MET A 134 8.26 -3.92 -5.02
C MET A 134 8.81 -4.13 -6.44
N GLU A 135 9.97 -3.54 -6.77
CA GLU A 135 10.63 -3.74 -8.06
C GLU A 135 10.92 -5.22 -8.34
N GLU A 136 11.46 -5.93 -7.35
CA GLU A 136 11.71 -7.37 -7.48
C GLU A 136 10.42 -8.15 -7.73
N MET A 137 9.34 -7.81 -7.05
CA MET A 137 8.04 -8.48 -7.25
C MET A 137 7.43 -8.13 -8.62
N ILE A 138 7.47 -6.86 -9.03
CA ILE A 138 6.96 -6.41 -10.34
C ILE A 138 7.75 -7.09 -11.47
N SER A 139 9.06 -7.24 -11.31
CA SER A 139 9.94 -7.87 -12.30
C SER A 139 9.62 -9.36 -12.57
N ILE A 140 8.82 -10.01 -11.73
CA ILE A 140 8.36 -11.40 -11.96
C ILE A 140 7.37 -11.46 -13.12
N CYS A 141 6.47 -10.48 -13.22
CA CYS A 141 5.47 -10.37 -14.28
C CYS A 141 5.13 -8.88 -14.47
N PRO A 142 5.97 -8.13 -15.21
CA PRO A 142 5.81 -6.69 -15.35
C PRO A 142 4.48 -6.27 -15.97
N GLU A 143 3.90 -7.09 -16.83
CA GLU A 143 2.62 -6.86 -17.49
C GLU A 143 1.43 -6.79 -16.52
N ASP A 144 1.54 -7.39 -15.33
CA ASP A 144 0.47 -7.37 -14.33
C ASP A 144 0.48 -6.11 -13.46
N TYR A 145 1.51 -5.27 -13.59
CA TYR A 145 1.57 -4.03 -12.82
C TYR A 145 0.78 -2.91 -13.49
N SER A 146 0.05 -2.15 -12.68
CA SER A 146 -0.76 -1.00 -13.13
C SER A 146 0.11 0.20 -13.57
N TRP A 147 0.77 0.11 -14.74
CA TRP A 147 1.62 1.17 -15.27
C TRP A 147 0.88 2.46 -15.60
N GLU A 148 -0.43 2.43 -15.78
CA GLU A 148 -1.29 3.61 -15.96
C GLU A 148 -1.34 4.50 -14.70
N TYR A 149 -0.98 3.97 -13.51
CA TYR A 149 -0.87 4.78 -12.32
C TYR A 149 0.38 5.67 -12.40
N LYS A 150 0.17 6.98 -12.35
CA LYS A 150 1.23 8.00 -12.46
C LYS A 150 2.13 8.00 -11.21
N ARG A 151 3.00 6.98 -11.09
CA ARG A 151 3.87 6.77 -9.93
C ARG A 151 4.87 7.91 -9.71
N PHE A 152 5.32 8.56 -10.79
CA PHE A 152 6.29 9.66 -10.77
C PHE A 152 5.66 11.04 -10.94
N LYS A 153 4.37 11.20 -10.63
CA LYS A 153 3.65 12.49 -10.78
C LYS A 153 4.11 13.61 -9.87
N ARG A 154 4.99 13.31 -8.93
CA ARG A 154 5.67 14.26 -8.05
C ARG A 154 7.17 14.05 -8.17
N PRO A 155 7.82 14.66 -9.19
CA PRO A 155 9.27 14.62 -9.32
C PRO A 155 9.92 15.50 -8.26
N PRO A 156 11.24 15.32 -7.98
CA PRO A 156 12.02 16.28 -7.23
C PRO A 156 12.00 17.67 -7.87
N GLU A 157 12.34 18.68 -7.08
CA GLU A 157 12.45 20.07 -7.55
C GLU A 157 13.45 20.16 -8.72
N GLY A 158 13.08 20.90 -9.76
CA GLY A 158 13.90 21.08 -10.96
C GLY A 158 13.87 19.90 -11.95
N ILE A 159 13.07 18.88 -11.70
CA ILE A 159 12.88 17.75 -12.64
C ILE A 159 11.46 17.77 -13.18
N ASP A 160 11.32 17.69 -14.51
CA ASP A 160 10.01 17.64 -15.15
C ASP A 160 9.30 16.31 -14.88
N SER A 161 7.98 16.39 -14.74
CA SER A 161 7.14 15.20 -14.67
C SER A 161 7.19 14.42 -15.99
N PRO A 162 7.29 13.09 -15.96
CA PRO A 162 7.27 12.27 -17.18
C PRO A 162 5.88 12.14 -17.81
N TYR A 163 4.87 12.82 -17.27
CA TYR A 163 3.47 12.72 -17.73
C TYR A 163 2.93 14.03 -18.26
#